data_5f193b1c7a4539bfa1159ef0dcaf86a6
#
_entry.id   5f193b1c7a4539bfa1159ef0dcaf86a6
#
_cell.length_a   1.000
_cell.length_b   1.000
_cell.length_c   1.000
_cell.angle_alpha   90.00
_cell.angle_beta   90.00
_cell.angle_gamma   90.00
#
_symmetry.space_group_name_H-M   'P 1'
#
loop_
_entity.id
_entity.type
_entity.pdbx_description
1 polymer ?
#
loop_
_entity_poly.entity_id
_entity_poly.type
_entity_poly.pdbx_seq_one_letter_code
_entity_poly.pdbx_strand_id
1 'polypeptide(L)'
;MRRLGRVALLCLGCGVCSLLYGFSQLALSLEQEPGGRQRDPAAAGRSGGAGRCKNLSVSFWNSYWMLPSDVCGMNCFWEAAFRYDYMKEHPSEKMHLAVVACGERLEETVTMLRSAIIFSIKPLQFHIFAEDQLHESFKDILDDLPYEGKINYTLYPITFPTESATEWKKLFKPCASQRLFLPLILKNVDSLLYVDTDILFLRPVDDIWSFLRKFNSTQIAAMAPEHEEPLTGINSGVMLMNMTRIRRKYFKNDMTTVRLQWGEILMPLLKKYKLNITWGDQDLLNIMFFHNPESLYVFPCQWNYRPDHCIYGSNCKEAEEEGIFILHGNRGVYHDDKQPTFRAVYEAIKNYTFGDDLVHSLLRPLELELQKTMHTYCGRVYKVFIKQLKKSIRDLSVRRSKGR
;
A
#
# COMPACT_ATOMS: atom_id res chain seq x y z
N MET A 1 47.15 -7.69 6.23
CA MET A 1 47.69 -7.18 4.96
C MET A 1 47.29 -7.99 3.71
N ARG A 2 46.94 -9.28 3.77
CA ARG A 2 46.52 -10.05 2.55
C ARG A 2 45.09 -9.83 2.06
N ARG A 3 44.21 -9.23 2.85
CA ARG A 3 42.80 -8.94 2.43
C ARG A 3 42.62 -7.60 1.70
N LEU A 4 43.44 -6.60 2.01
CA LEU A 4 43.42 -5.31 1.32
C LEU A 4 43.90 -5.38 -0.14
N GLY A 5 44.87 -6.27 -0.44
CA GLY A 5 45.38 -6.45 -1.81
C GLY A 5 44.34 -7.03 -2.79
N ARG A 6 43.40 -7.87 -2.30
CA ARG A 6 42.33 -8.46 -3.17
C ARG A 6 41.24 -7.49 -3.50
N VAL A 7 40.90 -6.58 -2.57
CA VAL A 7 39.89 -5.54 -2.82
C VAL A 7 40.42 -4.49 -3.78
N ALA A 8 41.71 -4.11 -3.64
CA ALA A 8 42.35 -3.17 -4.56
C ALA A 8 42.46 -3.72 -5.99
N LEU A 9 42.72 -5.03 -6.15
CA LEU A 9 42.76 -5.67 -7.49
C LEU A 9 41.37 -5.73 -8.14
N LEU A 10 40.31 -5.95 -7.36
CA LEU A 10 38.91 -5.93 -7.86
C LEU A 10 38.46 -4.52 -8.28
N CYS A 11 38.86 -3.50 -7.52
CA CYS A 11 38.53 -2.11 -7.87
C CYS A 11 39.32 -1.63 -9.12
N LEU A 12 40.57 -2.07 -9.30
CA LEU A 12 41.35 -1.80 -10.52
C LEU A 12 40.76 -2.51 -11.76
N GLY A 13 40.28 -3.76 -11.60
CA GLY A 13 39.60 -4.49 -12.66
C GLY A 13 38.32 -3.81 -13.13
N CYS A 14 37.48 -3.33 -12.20
CA CYS A 14 36.26 -2.58 -12.53
C CYS A 14 36.54 -1.22 -13.19
N GLY A 15 37.62 -0.53 -12.78
CA GLY A 15 38.06 0.74 -13.38
C GLY A 15 38.49 0.57 -14.83
N VAL A 16 39.27 -0.48 -15.13
CA VAL A 16 39.72 -0.79 -16.49
C VAL A 16 38.56 -1.20 -17.39
N CYS A 17 37.60 -1.98 -16.89
CA CYS A 17 36.40 -2.33 -17.65
C CYS A 17 35.51 -1.10 -17.97
N SER A 18 35.40 -0.16 -17.04
CA SER A 18 34.65 1.10 -17.28
C SER A 18 35.34 1.98 -18.32
N LEU A 19 36.66 2.07 -18.32
CA LEU A 19 37.45 2.80 -19.32
C LEU A 19 37.36 2.15 -20.71
N LEU A 20 37.43 0.85 -20.81
CA LEU A 20 37.30 0.12 -22.08
C LEU A 20 35.89 0.25 -22.66
N TYR A 21 34.83 0.27 -21.81
CA TYR A 21 33.48 0.52 -22.25
C TYR A 21 33.28 1.96 -22.74
N GLY A 22 33.84 2.95 -22.03
CA GLY A 22 33.83 4.35 -22.46
C GLY A 22 34.53 4.55 -23.82
N PHE A 23 35.67 3.89 -24.04
CA PHE A 23 36.38 3.94 -25.33
C PHE A 23 35.60 3.27 -26.48
N SER A 24 34.91 2.17 -26.21
CA SER A 24 34.08 1.49 -27.22
C SER A 24 32.89 2.35 -27.67
N GLN A 25 32.27 3.08 -26.75
CA GLN A 25 31.18 4.01 -27.05
C GLN A 25 31.67 5.23 -27.84
N LEU A 26 32.87 5.74 -27.53
CA LEU A 26 33.49 6.84 -28.26
C LEU A 26 33.89 6.44 -29.70
N ALA A 27 34.38 5.21 -29.89
CA ALA A 27 34.69 4.69 -31.22
C ALA A 27 33.45 4.50 -32.10
N LEU A 28 32.34 4.04 -31.54
CA LEU A 28 31.06 3.91 -32.24
C LEU A 28 30.44 5.26 -32.63
N SER A 29 30.74 6.33 -31.90
CA SER A 29 30.28 7.70 -32.20
C SER A 29 31.09 8.41 -33.29
N LEU A 30 32.29 7.92 -33.60
CA LEU A 30 33.16 8.52 -34.62
C LEU A 30 33.01 7.90 -36.01
N GLU A 31 32.26 6.79 -36.14
CA GLU A 31 31.99 6.12 -37.44
C GLU A 31 30.68 6.55 -38.12
N GLN A 32 29.94 7.53 -37.62
CA GLN A 32 28.73 8.06 -38.26
C GLN A 32 28.93 9.50 -38.73
N GLU A 33 29.42 9.61 -40.00
CA GLU A 33 29.17 10.76 -40.86
C GLU A 33 29.21 10.34 -42.35
N PRO A 34 28.62 11.11 -43.34
CA PRO A 34 27.43 10.62 -44.04
C PRO A 34 27.65 10.42 -45.56
N GLY A 35 26.79 9.68 -46.22
CA GLY A 35 26.85 9.66 -47.70
C GLY A 35 25.87 8.73 -48.36
N GLY A 36 24.72 9.24 -48.70
CA GLY A 36 24.06 9.21 -49.99
C GLY A 36 23.51 7.91 -50.64
N ARG A 37 22.21 8.01 -50.97
CA ARG A 37 21.47 7.41 -52.11
C ARG A 37 20.74 6.07 -51.96
N GLN A 38 19.44 6.24 -52.00
CA GLN A 38 18.35 5.44 -52.60
C GLN A 38 18.74 4.17 -53.42
N ARG A 39 18.03 3.08 -53.08
CA ARG A 39 17.24 2.21 -53.98
C ARG A 39 16.54 1.11 -53.20
N ASP A 40 15.20 1.09 -53.19
CA ASP A 40 14.37 -0.10 -53.08
C ASP A 40 14.42 -0.88 -54.41
N PRO A 41 14.04 -2.16 -54.53
CA PRO A 41 13.03 -2.88 -53.80
C PRO A 41 13.28 -4.41 -53.58
N ALA A 42 12.36 -5.01 -52.82
CA ALA A 42 11.81 -6.35 -52.98
C ALA A 42 12.48 -7.57 -52.30
N ALA A 43 11.67 -8.12 -51.39
CA ALA A 43 11.38 -9.53 -51.16
C ALA A 43 12.50 -10.49 -50.76
N ALA A 44 12.43 -10.95 -49.51
CA ALA A 44 12.32 -12.39 -49.22
C ALA A 44 12.38 -12.60 -47.68
N GLY A 45 11.40 -13.29 -47.15
CA GLY A 45 11.28 -13.61 -45.76
C GLY A 45 12.37 -14.56 -45.27
N ARG A 46 12.69 -14.40 -43.99
CA ARG A 46 13.08 -15.50 -43.08
C ARG A 46 12.77 -15.15 -41.64
N SER A 47 11.90 -15.94 -41.10
CA SER A 47 11.57 -16.06 -39.70
C SER A 47 12.82 -16.33 -38.85
N GLY A 48 13.19 -15.42 -37.98
CA GLY A 48 14.17 -15.64 -36.93
C GLY A 48 13.44 -15.66 -35.59
N GLY A 49 13.21 -16.85 -35.05
CA GLY A 49 12.49 -17.07 -33.83
C GLY A 49 13.21 -16.43 -32.63
N ALA A 50 12.49 -15.57 -31.92
CA ALA A 50 12.85 -15.16 -30.57
C ALA A 50 12.71 -16.38 -29.65
N GLY A 51 13.84 -16.96 -29.24
CA GLY A 51 13.88 -18.03 -28.25
C GLY A 51 13.32 -17.55 -26.92
N ARG A 52 12.12 -18.00 -26.59
CA ARG A 52 11.55 -17.84 -25.25
C ARG A 52 12.41 -18.57 -24.23
N CYS A 53 13.00 -17.85 -23.28
CA CYS A 53 13.52 -18.45 -22.07
C CYS A 53 12.35 -19.09 -21.28
N LYS A 54 12.19 -20.40 -21.42
CA LYS A 54 11.23 -21.16 -20.63
C LYS A 54 11.85 -21.51 -19.27
N ASN A 55 11.18 -21.05 -18.23
CA ASN A 55 11.20 -21.58 -16.86
C ASN A 55 12.52 -22.20 -16.35
N LEU A 56 13.36 -21.35 -15.76
CA LEU A 56 14.37 -21.79 -14.79
C LEU A 56 13.76 -21.68 -13.39
N SER A 57 13.49 -22.83 -12.78
CA SER A 57 12.99 -22.91 -11.41
C SER A 57 14.05 -22.45 -10.41
N VAL A 58 13.61 -21.85 -9.31
CA VAL A 58 14.38 -21.19 -8.25
C VAL A 58 15.29 -22.14 -7.42
N SER A 59 15.48 -23.39 -7.83
CA SER A 59 16.28 -24.38 -7.10
C SER A 59 17.78 -24.36 -7.41
N PHE A 60 18.32 -23.39 -8.16
CA PHE A 60 19.68 -23.45 -8.71
C PHE A 60 20.77 -22.70 -7.91
N TRP A 61 20.48 -22.20 -6.73
CA TRP A 61 21.42 -21.31 -6.01
C TRP A 61 22.40 -21.99 -5.05
N ASN A 62 22.42 -23.34 -4.97
CA ASN A 62 23.35 -24.03 -4.08
C ASN A 62 24.54 -24.72 -4.76
N SER A 63 24.79 -24.50 -6.04
CA SER A 63 25.93 -25.11 -6.73
C SER A 63 26.65 -24.05 -7.57
N TYR A 64 27.63 -23.40 -6.98
CA TYR A 64 28.72 -22.74 -7.72
C TYR A 64 29.49 -23.79 -8.50
N TRP A 65 29.84 -23.46 -9.76
CA TRP A 65 30.65 -24.20 -10.74
C TRP A 65 29.84 -25.11 -11.68
N MET A 66 29.57 -24.58 -12.80
CA MET A 66 29.48 -25.06 -14.19
C MET A 66 28.33 -24.37 -14.92
N LEU A 67 28.68 -23.25 -15.58
CA LEU A 67 27.86 -22.71 -16.66
C LEU A 67 28.39 -23.29 -17.96
N PRO A 68 27.57 -23.87 -18.85
CA PRO A 68 27.96 -24.13 -20.21
C PRO A 68 28.15 -22.79 -20.94
N SER A 69 29.22 -22.66 -21.63
CA SER A 69 29.70 -21.44 -22.30
C SER A 69 28.93 -21.03 -23.54
N ASP A 70 27.77 -21.60 -23.81
CA ASP A 70 27.02 -21.31 -25.02
C ASP A 70 25.56 -20.92 -24.70
N VAL A 71 25.22 -19.71 -25.14
CA VAL A 71 23.86 -19.22 -25.42
C VAL A 71 23.13 -18.35 -24.40
N CYS A 72 23.76 -17.84 -23.37
CA CYS A 72 23.15 -16.69 -22.71
C CYS A 72 24.16 -15.58 -22.46
N GLY A 73 24.28 -14.69 -23.43
CA GLY A 73 25.13 -13.52 -23.32
C GLY A 73 24.78 -12.65 -22.10
N MET A 74 25.67 -11.73 -21.77
CA MET A 74 25.58 -10.76 -20.67
C MET A 74 24.19 -10.14 -20.47
N ASN A 75 23.36 -10.09 -21.50
CA ASN A 75 21.97 -9.61 -21.44
C ASN A 75 21.06 -10.45 -20.54
N CYS A 76 21.23 -11.78 -20.48
CA CYS A 76 20.39 -12.61 -19.60
C CYS A 76 20.77 -12.46 -18.13
N PHE A 77 22.05 -12.19 -17.86
CA PHE A 77 22.50 -11.94 -16.47
C PHE A 77 21.98 -10.57 -15.97
N TRP A 78 22.01 -9.56 -16.80
CA TRP A 78 21.44 -8.25 -16.49
C TRP A 78 19.92 -8.28 -16.41
N GLU A 79 19.24 -9.01 -17.27
CA GLU A 79 17.80 -9.22 -17.17
C GLU A 79 17.41 -10.01 -15.91
N ALA A 80 18.17 -11.02 -15.51
CA ALA A 80 17.93 -11.76 -14.28
C ALA A 80 18.23 -10.91 -13.04
N ALA A 81 19.31 -10.12 -13.03
CA ALA A 81 19.65 -9.19 -11.96
C ALA A 81 18.61 -8.04 -11.88
N PHE A 82 18.22 -7.48 -13.01
CA PHE A 82 17.15 -6.47 -13.10
C PHE A 82 15.80 -7.02 -12.64
N ARG A 83 15.48 -8.28 -13.00
CA ARG A 83 14.28 -8.97 -12.55
C ARG A 83 14.32 -9.30 -11.06
N TYR A 84 15.49 -9.62 -10.51
CA TYR A 84 15.69 -9.86 -9.08
C TYR A 84 15.54 -8.57 -8.26
N ASP A 85 16.13 -7.46 -8.69
CA ASP A 85 15.93 -6.15 -8.06
C ASP A 85 14.49 -5.64 -8.29
N TYR A 86 13.92 -5.87 -9.46
CA TYR A 86 12.53 -5.57 -9.78
C TYR A 86 11.57 -6.37 -8.88
N MET A 87 11.79 -7.66 -8.65
CA MET A 87 10.99 -8.49 -7.74
C MET A 87 11.17 -8.09 -6.27
N LYS A 88 12.35 -7.58 -5.88
CA LYS A 88 12.61 -7.07 -4.54
C LYS A 88 11.96 -5.71 -4.27
N GLU A 89 11.76 -4.91 -5.30
CA GLU A 89 11.11 -3.59 -5.21
C GLU A 89 9.61 -3.62 -5.52
N HIS A 90 9.08 -4.73 -6.05
CA HIS A 90 7.67 -4.83 -6.42
C HIS A 90 6.86 -5.51 -5.32
N PRO A 91 5.64 -5.02 -5.05
CA PRO A 91 4.78 -5.60 -4.04
C PRO A 91 4.53 -7.08 -4.34
N SER A 92 4.66 -7.93 -3.34
CA SER A 92 4.32 -9.36 -3.44
C SER A 92 2.89 -9.51 -3.99
N GLU A 93 2.59 -10.64 -4.61
CA GLU A 93 1.21 -10.93 -5.06
C GLU A 93 0.20 -10.90 -3.91
N LYS A 94 0.67 -11.17 -2.68
CA LYS A 94 -0.12 -11.15 -1.45
C LYS A 94 -0.14 -9.73 -0.88
N MET A 95 -1.33 -9.17 -0.73
CA MET A 95 -1.51 -7.83 -0.17
C MET A 95 -1.60 -7.90 1.35
N HIS A 96 -0.81 -7.11 2.04
CA HIS A 96 -0.76 -7.02 3.50
C HIS A 96 -1.55 -5.79 3.98
N LEU A 97 -2.55 -6.00 4.82
CA LEU A 97 -3.37 -4.96 5.43
C LEU A 97 -3.22 -5.01 6.95
N ALA A 98 -2.91 -3.89 7.58
CA ALA A 98 -2.84 -3.79 9.03
C ALA A 98 -3.92 -2.86 9.59
N VAL A 99 -4.43 -3.22 10.77
CA VAL A 99 -5.38 -2.44 11.55
C VAL A 99 -5.04 -2.54 13.03
N VAL A 100 -5.36 -1.50 13.79
CA VAL A 100 -5.18 -1.47 15.25
C VAL A 100 -6.52 -1.26 15.93
N ALA A 101 -6.98 -2.24 16.70
CA ALA A 101 -8.28 -2.27 17.34
C ALA A 101 -8.18 -2.28 18.87
N CYS A 102 -8.85 -1.36 19.53
CA CYS A 102 -8.89 -1.27 20.99
C CYS A 102 -10.27 -0.88 21.51
N GLY A 103 -10.54 -1.25 22.75
CA GLY A 103 -11.83 -0.98 23.37
C GLY A 103 -12.98 -1.64 22.60
N GLU A 104 -14.04 -0.89 22.34
CA GLU A 104 -15.27 -1.39 21.69
C GLU A 104 -15.20 -1.39 20.15
N ARG A 105 -13.99 -1.50 19.56
CA ARG A 105 -13.82 -1.40 18.09
C ARG A 105 -13.87 -2.73 17.35
N LEU A 106 -14.27 -3.83 18.02
CA LEU A 106 -14.35 -5.15 17.39
C LEU A 106 -15.28 -5.17 16.18
N GLU A 107 -16.55 -4.76 16.36
CA GLU A 107 -17.56 -4.80 15.31
C GLU A 107 -17.20 -3.90 14.13
N GLU A 108 -16.71 -2.70 14.42
CA GLU A 108 -16.27 -1.74 13.41
C GLU A 108 -15.10 -2.29 12.59
N THR A 109 -14.11 -2.89 13.27
CA THR A 109 -12.96 -3.54 12.62
C THR A 109 -13.40 -4.70 11.74
N VAL A 110 -14.28 -5.57 12.24
CA VAL A 110 -14.83 -6.69 11.46
C VAL A 110 -15.57 -6.19 10.21
N THR A 111 -16.36 -5.12 10.33
CA THR A 111 -17.08 -4.53 9.19
C THR A 111 -16.09 -3.95 8.16
N MET A 112 -14.99 -3.34 8.60
CA MET A 112 -13.92 -2.88 7.73
C MET A 112 -13.28 -4.07 6.97
N LEU A 113 -12.91 -5.14 7.69
CA LEU A 113 -12.34 -6.35 7.08
C LEU A 113 -13.31 -6.97 6.05
N ARG A 114 -14.60 -7.05 6.38
CA ARG A 114 -15.65 -7.52 5.47
C ARG A 114 -15.67 -6.70 4.18
N SER A 115 -15.60 -5.36 4.26
CA SER A 115 -15.55 -4.50 3.09
C SER A 115 -14.34 -4.79 2.20
N ALA A 116 -13.17 -5.00 2.79
CA ALA A 116 -11.95 -5.36 2.05
C ALA A 116 -12.13 -6.71 1.33
N ILE A 117 -12.72 -7.70 2.01
CA ILE A 117 -12.94 -9.05 1.48
C ILE A 117 -13.95 -9.07 0.32
N ILE A 118 -15.07 -8.35 0.45
CA ILE A 118 -16.14 -8.31 -0.56
C ILE A 118 -15.60 -7.92 -1.94
N PHE A 119 -14.71 -6.94 -1.98
CA PHE A 119 -14.28 -6.34 -3.23
C PHE A 119 -12.90 -6.79 -3.72
N SER A 120 -12.04 -7.32 -2.86
CA SER A 120 -10.68 -7.71 -3.27
C SER A 120 -10.65 -8.97 -4.14
N ILE A 121 -9.68 -9.00 -5.05
CA ILE A 121 -9.49 -10.05 -6.04
C ILE A 121 -8.34 -10.95 -5.62
N LYS A 122 -7.23 -10.33 -5.22
CA LYS A 122 -6.03 -11.03 -4.77
C LYS A 122 -6.13 -11.44 -3.30
N PRO A 123 -5.37 -12.45 -2.88
CA PRO A 123 -5.32 -12.86 -1.48
C PRO A 123 -4.87 -11.73 -0.56
N LEU A 124 -5.56 -11.61 0.59
CA LEU A 124 -5.27 -10.66 1.65
C LEU A 124 -4.61 -11.35 2.84
N GLN A 125 -3.61 -10.72 3.41
CA GLN A 125 -3.05 -11.04 4.72
C GLN A 125 -3.40 -9.91 5.68
N PHE A 126 -4.24 -10.19 6.66
CA PHE A 126 -4.56 -9.24 7.70
C PHE A 126 -3.58 -9.35 8.87
N HIS A 127 -3.10 -8.20 9.33
CA HIS A 127 -2.29 -8.03 10.53
C HIS A 127 -3.13 -7.22 11.51
N ILE A 128 -3.78 -7.88 12.46
CA ILE A 128 -4.70 -7.26 13.40
C ILE A 128 -3.98 -7.09 14.72
N PHE A 129 -3.70 -5.86 15.07
CA PHE A 129 -3.15 -5.49 16.36
C PHE A 129 -4.30 -5.16 17.29
N ALA A 130 -4.46 -5.91 18.35
CA ALA A 130 -5.58 -5.75 19.27
C ALA A 130 -5.17 -5.92 20.73
N GLU A 131 -5.97 -5.37 21.63
CA GLU A 131 -5.87 -5.68 23.04
C GLU A 131 -6.16 -7.17 23.28
N ASP A 132 -5.45 -7.80 24.22
CA ASP A 132 -5.50 -9.25 24.45
C ASP A 132 -6.93 -9.78 24.66
N GLN A 133 -7.78 -8.98 25.30
CA GLN A 133 -9.19 -9.31 25.54
C GLN A 133 -10.04 -9.45 24.27
N LEU A 134 -9.58 -8.89 23.14
CA LEU A 134 -10.28 -8.96 21.85
C LEU A 134 -9.83 -10.14 20.98
N HIS A 135 -8.72 -10.80 21.32
CA HIS A 135 -8.11 -11.81 20.46
C HIS A 135 -9.02 -13.01 20.23
N GLU A 136 -9.65 -13.52 21.28
CA GLU A 136 -10.57 -14.66 21.17
C GLU A 136 -11.77 -14.31 20.28
N SER A 137 -12.40 -13.17 20.54
CA SER A 137 -13.54 -12.70 19.74
C SER A 137 -13.19 -12.48 18.26
N PHE A 138 -12.00 -11.92 17.98
CA PHE A 138 -11.54 -11.80 16.58
C PHE A 138 -11.33 -13.16 15.95
N LYS A 139 -10.73 -14.11 16.66
CA LYS A 139 -10.48 -15.46 16.16
C LYS A 139 -11.80 -16.15 15.80
N ASP A 140 -12.75 -16.19 16.71
CA ASP A 140 -14.04 -16.83 16.50
C ASP A 140 -14.77 -16.26 15.27
N ILE A 141 -14.82 -14.92 15.15
CA ILE A 141 -15.50 -14.27 14.03
C ILE A 141 -14.78 -14.53 12.70
N LEU A 142 -13.44 -14.49 12.69
CA LEU A 142 -12.67 -14.63 11.45
C LEU A 142 -12.58 -16.07 10.97
N ASP A 143 -12.55 -17.05 11.90
CA ASP A 143 -12.57 -18.47 11.56
C ASP A 143 -13.92 -18.92 10.98
N ASP A 144 -15.02 -18.25 11.37
CA ASP A 144 -16.36 -18.50 10.84
C ASP A 144 -16.63 -17.83 9.47
N LEU A 145 -15.72 -16.98 8.98
CA LEU A 145 -15.93 -16.34 7.69
C LEU A 145 -15.78 -17.33 6.53
N PRO A 146 -16.77 -17.43 5.61
CA PRO A 146 -16.80 -18.41 4.52
C PRO A 146 -15.85 -18.07 3.37
N TYR A 147 -14.55 -17.87 3.64
CA TYR A 147 -13.54 -17.47 2.66
C TYR A 147 -12.31 -18.39 2.63
N GLU A 148 -12.53 -19.64 2.27
CA GLU A 148 -11.44 -20.60 2.12
C GLU A 148 -10.37 -20.12 1.13
N GLY A 149 -9.13 -19.99 1.62
CA GLY A 149 -7.92 -19.78 0.82
C GLY A 149 -7.65 -18.36 0.33
N LYS A 150 -8.57 -17.39 0.50
CA LYS A 150 -8.36 -16.00 0.06
C LYS A 150 -7.91 -15.05 1.17
N ILE A 151 -8.11 -15.45 2.42
CA ILE A 151 -7.81 -14.65 3.59
C ILE A 151 -6.88 -15.43 4.47
N ASN A 152 -5.86 -14.72 4.95
CA ASN A 152 -5.08 -15.15 6.10
C ASN A 152 -5.03 -13.98 7.07
N TYR A 153 -5.03 -14.29 8.36
CA TYR A 153 -4.87 -13.26 9.38
C TYR A 153 -3.85 -13.68 10.44
N THR A 154 -3.31 -12.69 11.13
CA THR A 154 -2.45 -12.86 12.29
C THR A 154 -2.84 -11.82 13.33
N LEU A 155 -3.10 -12.27 14.54
CA LEU A 155 -3.38 -11.41 15.69
C LEU A 155 -2.07 -11.06 16.39
N TYR A 156 -1.91 -9.81 16.75
CA TYR A 156 -0.76 -9.28 17.45
C TYR A 156 -1.21 -8.53 18.71
N PRO A 157 -0.51 -8.68 19.83
CA PRO A 157 -0.74 -7.82 20.99
C PRO A 157 -0.28 -6.38 20.71
N ILE A 158 -0.85 -5.43 21.44
CA ILE A 158 -0.40 -4.04 21.40
C ILE A 158 0.92 -3.92 22.13
N THR A 159 1.99 -3.64 21.40
CA THR A 159 3.36 -3.59 21.96
C THR A 159 4.07 -2.29 21.59
N PHE A 160 4.88 -1.81 22.52
CA PHE A 160 5.72 -0.64 22.30
C PHE A 160 7.19 -1.01 22.50
N PRO A 161 8.13 -0.31 21.82
CA PRO A 161 9.55 -0.48 22.09
C PRO A 161 9.84 -0.29 23.57
N THR A 162 10.69 -1.13 24.15
CA THR A 162 11.05 -1.08 25.58
C THR A 162 11.64 0.27 25.99
N GLU A 163 12.40 0.90 25.09
CA GLU A 163 12.89 2.25 25.26
C GLU A 163 11.71 3.23 25.09
N SER A 164 11.41 3.99 26.18
CA SER A 164 10.34 5.00 26.21
C SER A 164 8.90 4.48 26.03
N ALA A 165 8.65 3.19 26.28
CA ALA A 165 7.30 2.62 26.20
C ALA A 165 6.27 3.37 27.05
N THR A 166 6.67 3.80 28.23
CA THR A 166 5.83 4.57 29.17
C THR A 166 5.50 5.97 28.61
N GLU A 167 6.45 6.60 27.92
CA GLU A 167 6.24 7.90 27.29
C GLU A 167 5.29 7.78 26.10
N TRP A 168 5.47 6.78 25.24
CA TRP A 168 4.57 6.52 24.13
C TRP A 168 3.14 6.21 24.58
N LYS A 169 2.98 5.41 25.64
CA LYS A 169 1.66 5.11 26.23
C LYS A 169 0.98 6.34 26.84
N LYS A 170 1.76 7.29 27.39
CA LYS A 170 1.21 8.53 27.98
C LYS A 170 0.91 9.61 26.97
N LEU A 171 1.67 9.68 25.88
CA LEU A 171 1.57 10.75 24.90
C LEU A 171 0.43 10.56 23.90
N PHE A 172 0.09 9.31 23.61
CA PHE A 172 -0.95 8.95 22.68
C PHE A 172 -1.89 7.93 23.29
N LYS A 173 -3.14 7.92 22.85
CA LYS A 173 -4.01 6.77 23.09
C LYS A 173 -3.24 5.52 22.65
N PRO A 174 -3.11 4.49 23.49
CA PRO A 174 -2.18 3.38 23.24
C PRO A 174 -2.28 2.77 21.84
N CYS A 175 -3.48 2.75 21.29
CA CYS A 175 -3.75 2.15 20.01
C CYS A 175 -3.34 3.02 18.83
N ALA A 176 -3.53 4.33 18.90
CA ALA A 176 -3.24 5.21 17.77
C ALA A 176 -1.75 5.21 17.42
N SER A 177 -0.86 5.23 18.41
CA SER A 177 0.58 5.26 18.18
C SER A 177 1.17 3.93 17.70
N GLN A 178 0.44 2.80 17.83
CA GLN A 178 0.92 1.48 17.36
C GLN A 178 1.34 1.50 15.88
N ARG A 179 0.63 2.26 15.02
CA ARG A 179 0.97 2.36 13.59
C ARG A 179 2.39 2.83 13.31
N LEU A 180 2.96 3.66 14.19
CA LEU A 180 4.32 4.16 14.07
C LEU A 180 5.38 3.04 14.19
N PHE A 181 5.04 1.94 14.86
CA PHE A 181 5.95 0.85 15.17
C PHE A 181 5.78 -0.39 14.26
N LEU A 182 4.81 -0.37 13.33
CA LEU A 182 4.59 -1.47 12.38
C LEU A 182 5.84 -1.87 11.58
N PRO A 183 6.70 -0.93 11.12
CA PRO A 183 7.94 -1.30 10.42
C PRO A 183 8.91 -2.11 11.26
N LEU A 184 8.87 -1.98 12.59
CA LEU A 184 9.69 -2.76 13.53
C LEU A 184 9.14 -4.15 13.78
N ILE A 185 7.81 -4.23 13.91
CA ILE A 185 7.12 -5.45 14.31
C ILE A 185 7.03 -6.40 13.11
N LEU A 186 6.62 -5.88 11.96
CA LEU A 186 6.41 -6.64 10.73
C LEU A 186 7.70 -6.68 9.87
N LYS A 187 8.79 -7.23 10.42
CA LYS A 187 10.13 -7.21 9.81
C LYS A 187 10.20 -7.84 8.42
N ASN A 188 9.36 -8.85 8.16
CA ASN A 188 9.34 -9.62 6.92
C ASN A 188 8.28 -9.14 5.93
N VAL A 189 7.63 -8.00 6.18
CA VAL A 189 6.64 -7.40 5.30
C VAL A 189 7.27 -6.23 4.55
N ASP A 190 7.33 -6.32 3.23
CA ASP A 190 7.96 -5.30 2.38
C ASP A 190 7.05 -4.11 2.10
N SER A 191 5.74 -4.36 1.99
CA SER A 191 4.73 -3.35 1.74
C SER A 191 3.50 -3.60 2.59
N LEU A 192 2.86 -2.54 3.07
CA LEU A 192 1.74 -2.62 3.98
C LEU A 192 0.73 -1.52 3.71
N LEU A 193 -0.55 -1.86 3.66
CA LEU A 193 -1.65 -0.91 3.75
C LEU A 193 -2.15 -0.87 5.19
N TYR A 194 -1.89 0.23 5.90
CA TYR A 194 -2.50 0.48 7.20
C TYR A 194 -3.84 1.20 7.01
N VAL A 195 -4.85 0.79 7.76
CA VAL A 195 -6.15 1.45 7.83
C VAL A 195 -6.65 1.56 9.27
N ASP A 196 -7.41 2.63 9.55
CA ASP A 196 -8.14 2.77 10.81
C ASP A 196 -9.35 1.81 10.84
N THR A 197 -9.91 1.56 12.01
CA THR A 197 -11.03 0.62 12.20
C THR A 197 -12.31 1.06 11.49
N ASP A 198 -12.48 2.38 11.29
CA ASP A 198 -13.64 3.03 10.70
C ASP A 198 -13.48 3.31 9.18
N ILE A 199 -12.72 2.47 8.50
CA ILE A 199 -12.55 2.49 7.05
C ILE A 199 -13.48 1.48 6.37
N LEU A 200 -14.09 1.86 5.25
CA LEU A 200 -14.85 0.94 4.38
C LEU A 200 -14.35 1.03 2.94
N PHE A 201 -13.98 -0.11 2.39
CA PHE A 201 -13.62 -0.23 0.98
C PHE A 201 -14.87 -0.32 0.12
N LEU A 202 -14.96 0.50 -0.95
CA LEU A 202 -16.03 0.47 -1.94
C LEU A 202 -15.53 0.00 -3.31
N ARG A 203 -14.25 -0.38 -3.35
CA ARG A 203 -13.57 -0.97 -4.51
C ARG A 203 -12.44 -1.92 -4.06
N PRO A 204 -11.86 -2.72 -4.98
CA PRO A 204 -10.80 -3.66 -4.62
C PRO A 204 -9.60 -3.01 -3.92
N VAL A 205 -9.10 -3.66 -2.87
CA VAL A 205 -7.83 -3.29 -2.23
C VAL A 205 -6.67 -3.35 -3.22
N ASP A 206 -6.79 -4.21 -4.24
CA ASP A 206 -5.85 -4.31 -5.36
C ASP A 206 -5.53 -2.96 -6.01
N ASP A 207 -6.51 -2.07 -6.08
CA ASP A 207 -6.36 -0.79 -6.75
C ASP A 207 -5.53 0.20 -5.96
N ILE A 208 -5.75 0.31 -4.62
CA ILE A 208 -4.89 1.15 -3.77
C ILE A 208 -3.49 0.54 -3.65
N TRP A 209 -3.40 -0.80 -3.58
CA TRP A 209 -2.12 -1.51 -3.55
C TRP A 209 -1.26 -1.22 -4.79
N SER A 210 -1.89 -1.02 -5.94
CA SER A 210 -1.21 -0.72 -7.20
C SER A 210 -0.41 0.58 -7.18
N PHE A 211 -0.71 1.52 -6.27
CA PHE A 211 0.04 2.79 -6.13
C PHE A 211 1.49 2.59 -5.70
N LEU A 212 1.84 1.47 -5.07
CA LEU A 212 3.24 1.14 -4.77
C LEU A 212 4.12 1.15 -6.01
N ARG A 213 3.56 0.81 -7.18
CA ARG A 213 4.26 0.84 -8.47
C ARG A 213 4.46 2.26 -9.01
N LYS A 214 3.71 3.23 -8.49
CA LYS A 214 3.81 4.65 -8.86
C LYS A 214 4.79 5.42 -7.98
N PHE A 215 5.26 4.82 -6.89
CA PHE A 215 6.24 5.44 -6.02
C PHE A 215 7.55 5.65 -6.78
N ASN A 216 8.07 6.88 -6.74
CA ASN A 216 9.43 7.16 -7.17
C ASN A 216 10.45 6.61 -6.15
N SER A 217 11.73 6.80 -6.40
CA SER A 217 12.81 6.26 -5.55
C SER A 217 12.86 6.83 -4.13
N THR A 218 12.29 8.00 -3.88
CA THR A 218 12.30 8.68 -2.59
C THR A 218 11.06 8.43 -1.75
N GLN A 219 9.92 8.13 -2.38
CA GLN A 219 8.64 7.94 -1.71
C GLN A 219 8.60 6.65 -0.89
N ILE A 220 8.16 6.78 0.36
CA ILE A 220 8.09 5.69 1.34
C ILE A 220 6.67 5.38 1.79
N ALA A 221 5.76 6.35 1.66
CA ALA A 221 4.36 6.19 2.04
C ALA A 221 3.45 7.01 1.12
N ALA A 222 2.16 6.67 1.14
CA ALA A 222 1.11 7.43 0.47
C ALA A 222 -0.09 7.62 1.39
N MET A 223 -0.63 8.83 1.43
CA MET A 223 -1.81 9.23 2.21
C MET A 223 -2.61 10.28 1.46
N ALA A 224 -3.89 10.45 1.84
CA ALA A 224 -4.74 11.51 1.28
C ALA A 224 -4.58 12.81 2.07
N PRO A 225 -4.82 13.97 1.46
CA PRO A 225 -4.79 15.26 2.16
C PRO A 225 -5.91 15.36 3.19
N GLU A 226 -5.69 16.13 4.26
CA GLU A 226 -6.73 16.44 5.24
C GLU A 226 -7.81 17.34 4.62
N HIS A 227 -7.41 18.31 3.81
CA HIS A 227 -8.28 19.19 3.02
C HIS A 227 -7.69 19.36 1.61
N GLU A 228 -8.44 19.94 0.67
CA GLU A 228 -7.97 20.15 -0.71
C GLU A 228 -6.76 21.10 -0.82
N GLU A 229 -6.55 21.97 0.14
CA GLU A 229 -5.41 22.87 0.13
C GLU A 229 -4.11 22.14 0.51
N PRO A 230 -3.03 22.31 -0.28
CA PRO A 230 -1.79 21.54 -0.11
C PRO A 230 -1.07 21.73 1.24
N LEU A 231 -1.44 22.77 2.01
CA LEU A 231 -0.78 23.14 3.27
C LEU A 231 -1.47 22.60 4.52
N THR A 232 -2.60 21.90 4.41
CA THR A 232 -3.43 21.54 5.56
C THR A 232 -3.07 20.21 6.22
N GLY A 233 -2.07 19.50 5.68
CA GLY A 233 -1.63 18.20 6.22
C GLY A 233 -2.28 17.01 5.54
N ILE A 234 -1.99 15.85 6.07
CA ILE A 234 -2.44 14.53 5.58
C ILE A 234 -3.25 13.81 6.63
N ASN A 235 -4.18 12.97 6.20
CA ASN A 235 -4.92 12.08 7.06
C ASN A 235 -4.33 10.66 7.01
N SER A 236 -3.93 10.15 8.16
CA SER A 236 -3.23 8.88 8.32
C SER A 236 -4.13 7.67 8.49
N GLY A 237 -5.46 7.84 8.42
CA GLY A 237 -6.42 6.72 8.53
C GLY A 237 -6.37 5.73 7.37
N VAL A 238 -5.76 6.12 6.25
CA VAL A 238 -5.39 5.24 5.13
C VAL A 238 -3.96 5.54 4.73
N MET A 239 -3.04 4.62 5.00
CA MET A 239 -1.61 4.82 4.78
C MET A 239 -1.00 3.62 4.07
N LEU A 240 -0.63 3.77 2.80
CA LEU A 240 0.10 2.76 2.06
C LEU A 240 1.60 2.97 2.24
N MET A 241 2.31 1.94 2.67
CA MET A 241 3.71 2.02 3.07
C MET A 241 4.61 1.07 2.29
N ASN A 242 5.75 1.55 1.84
CA ASN A 242 6.89 0.72 1.48
C ASN A 242 7.77 0.51 2.71
N MET A 243 7.52 -0.58 3.43
CA MET A 243 8.15 -0.90 4.71
C MET A 243 9.66 -1.07 4.59
N THR A 244 10.12 -1.64 3.48
CA THR A 244 11.54 -1.82 3.20
C THR A 244 12.25 -0.47 3.06
N ARG A 245 11.65 0.49 2.32
CA ARG A 245 12.22 1.84 2.20
C ARG A 245 12.17 2.60 3.52
N ILE A 246 11.09 2.48 4.29
CA ILE A 246 10.99 3.06 5.63
C ILE A 246 12.12 2.54 6.51
N ARG A 247 12.32 1.22 6.56
CA ARG A 247 13.40 0.61 7.33
C ARG A 247 14.78 1.08 6.87
N ARG A 248 15.05 1.16 5.58
CA ARG A 248 16.33 1.64 5.04
C ARG A 248 16.60 3.11 5.36
N LYS A 249 15.58 3.95 5.32
CA LYS A 249 15.73 5.41 5.54
C LYS A 249 15.87 5.77 7.01
N TYR A 250 15.12 5.12 7.89
CA TYR A 250 14.99 5.51 9.29
C TYR A 250 15.57 4.51 10.28
N PHE A 251 16.14 3.40 9.79
CA PHE A 251 16.75 2.37 10.63
C PHE A 251 18.18 2.13 10.15
N LYS A 252 19.15 2.10 11.06
CA LYS A 252 20.52 1.75 10.69
C LYS A 252 20.56 0.33 10.14
N ASN A 253 21.37 0.13 9.07
CA ASN A 253 21.58 -1.12 8.32
C ASN A 253 22.20 -2.27 9.14
N ASP A 254 22.04 -2.29 10.46
CA ASP A 254 22.49 -3.42 11.26
C ASP A 254 21.35 -4.44 11.33
N MET A 255 21.47 -5.48 10.50
CA MET A 255 20.48 -6.56 10.36
C MET A 255 20.29 -7.37 11.66
N THR A 256 21.13 -7.16 12.66
CA THR A 256 21.11 -7.93 13.92
C THR A 256 20.42 -7.17 15.07
N THR A 257 20.45 -5.84 15.06
CA THR A 257 19.73 -5.00 16.03
C THR A 257 19.11 -3.83 15.29
N VAL A 258 17.86 -3.96 14.92
CA VAL A 258 17.07 -2.84 14.37
C VAL A 258 16.82 -1.85 15.50
N ARG A 259 17.83 -1.04 15.82
CA ARG A 259 17.72 0.08 16.73
C ARG A 259 16.92 1.17 16.03
N LEU A 260 15.83 1.55 16.62
CA LEU A 260 14.88 2.48 16.07
C LEU A 260 15.42 3.91 16.09
N GLN A 261 16.04 4.37 15.02
CA GLN A 261 16.25 5.82 14.82
C GLN A 261 14.92 6.60 14.70
N TRP A 262 13.83 5.90 14.48
CA TRP A 262 12.47 6.44 14.49
C TRP A 262 12.16 7.16 15.80
N GLY A 263 12.48 6.56 16.96
CA GLY A 263 12.40 7.23 18.26
C GLY A 263 13.30 8.45 18.36
N GLU A 264 14.50 8.39 17.80
CA GLU A 264 15.44 9.52 17.76
C GLU A 264 14.94 10.68 16.88
N ILE A 265 14.09 10.42 15.88
CA ILE A 265 13.49 11.43 15.01
C ILE A 265 12.17 11.94 15.62
N LEU A 266 11.27 11.02 15.98
CA LEU A 266 9.94 11.38 16.44
C LEU A 266 9.94 12.00 17.85
N MET A 267 10.78 11.53 18.76
CA MET A 267 10.85 12.10 20.14
C MET A 267 11.35 13.54 20.18
N PRO A 268 12.38 13.96 19.44
CA PRO A 268 12.73 15.37 19.35
C PRO A 268 11.63 16.23 18.74
N LEU A 269 10.94 15.76 17.69
CA LEU A 269 9.81 16.45 17.09
C LEU A 269 8.66 16.60 18.08
N LEU A 270 8.33 15.52 18.78
CA LEU A 270 7.33 15.52 19.83
C LEU A 270 7.66 16.56 20.92
N LYS A 271 8.91 16.59 21.41
CA LYS A 271 9.35 17.57 22.42
C LYS A 271 9.26 19.00 21.91
N LYS A 272 9.70 19.22 20.66
CA LYS A 272 9.68 20.56 20.02
C LYS A 272 8.26 21.08 19.80
N TYR A 273 7.36 20.23 19.35
CA TYR A 273 6.00 20.61 18.94
C TYR A 273 4.91 20.20 19.96
N LYS A 274 5.27 19.84 21.17
CA LYS A 274 4.36 19.29 22.20
C LYS A 274 3.07 20.11 22.41
N LEU A 275 3.15 21.43 22.33
CA LEU A 275 2.00 22.33 22.49
C LEU A 275 1.09 22.38 21.24
N ASN A 276 1.55 21.92 20.10
CA ASN A 276 0.85 21.95 18.82
C ASN A 276 0.31 20.58 18.42
N ILE A 277 0.58 19.54 19.22
CA ILE A 277 0.11 18.18 18.96
C ILE A 277 -1.28 18.02 19.57
N THR A 278 -2.29 17.91 18.70
CA THR A 278 -3.71 17.77 19.06
C THR A 278 -4.24 16.39 18.71
N TRP A 279 -3.80 15.86 17.56
CA TRP A 279 -4.28 14.61 16.95
C TRP A 279 -3.28 13.45 17.11
N GLY A 280 -2.30 13.63 17.99
CA GLY A 280 -1.38 12.58 18.38
C GLY A 280 -0.39 12.17 17.30
N ASP A 281 -0.40 10.91 16.93
CA ASP A 281 0.52 10.33 15.94
C ASP A 281 0.32 10.87 14.54
N GLN A 282 -0.89 11.28 14.16
CA GLN A 282 -1.16 11.95 12.88
C GLN A 282 -0.38 13.26 12.76
N ASP A 283 -0.32 14.07 13.84
CA ASP A 283 0.44 15.32 13.83
C ASP A 283 1.95 15.05 13.68
N LEU A 284 2.48 14.01 14.31
CA LEU A 284 3.88 13.62 14.12
C LEU A 284 4.19 13.21 12.67
N LEU A 285 3.31 12.44 12.04
CA LEU A 285 3.44 12.09 10.63
C LEU A 285 3.35 13.34 9.74
N ASN A 286 2.42 14.25 10.04
CA ASN A 286 2.30 15.51 9.33
C ASN A 286 3.58 16.35 9.41
N ILE A 287 4.15 16.50 10.61
CA ILE A 287 5.40 17.23 10.82
C ILE A 287 6.55 16.57 10.06
N MET A 288 6.63 15.24 10.11
CA MET A 288 7.68 14.48 9.44
C MET A 288 7.62 14.66 7.91
N PHE A 289 6.44 14.53 7.32
CA PHE A 289 6.26 14.67 5.87
C PHE A 289 6.29 16.14 5.42
N PHE A 290 5.94 17.09 6.29
CA PHE A 290 6.17 18.51 6.02
C PHE A 290 7.66 18.82 5.83
N HIS A 291 8.53 18.23 6.63
CA HIS A 291 9.98 18.36 6.48
C HIS A 291 10.61 17.46 5.40
N ASN A 292 9.87 16.47 4.89
CA ASN A 292 10.33 15.52 3.88
C ASN A 292 9.24 15.25 2.83
N PRO A 293 8.75 16.29 2.12
CA PRO A 293 7.61 16.15 1.21
C PRO A 293 7.89 15.19 0.04
N GLU A 294 9.15 15.07 -0.38
CA GLU A 294 9.58 14.15 -1.43
C GLU A 294 9.38 12.67 -1.06
N SER A 295 9.19 12.38 0.22
CA SER A 295 9.02 11.02 0.75
C SER A 295 7.55 10.56 0.75
N LEU A 296 6.62 11.46 0.45
CA LEU A 296 5.20 11.19 0.45
C LEU A 296 4.64 11.19 -0.99
N TYR A 297 3.83 10.18 -1.29
CA TYR A 297 2.90 10.20 -2.42
C TYR A 297 1.52 10.66 -1.92
N VAL A 298 0.92 11.65 -2.53
CA VAL A 298 -0.41 12.13 -2.12
C VAL A 298 -1.49 11.46 -2.95
N PHE A 299 -2.39 10.73 -2.28
CA PHE A 299 -3.58 10.17 -2.92
C PHE A 299 -4.61 11.26 -3.25
N PRO A 300 -5.41 11.11 -4.31
CA PRO A 300 -6.63 11.85 -4.46
C PRO A 300 -7.61 11.60 -3.29
N CYS A 301 -8.43 12.59 -2.96
CA CYS A 301 -9.29 12.60 -1.76
C CYS A 301 -10.31 11.43 -1.70
N GLN A 302 -10.76 10.90 -2.85
CA GLN A 302 -11.69 9.76 -2.88
C GLN A 302 -11.13 8.48 -2.26
N TRP A 303 -9.80 8.39 -2.04
CA TRP A 303 -9.15 7.28 -1.36
C TRP A 303 -9.19 7.38 0.17
N ASN A 304 -9.76 8.46 0.70
CA ASN A 304 -9.97 8.66 2.13
C ASN A 304 -11.08 9.70 2.34
N TYR A 305 -12.29 9.38 1.82
CA TYR A 305 -13.43 10.29 1.84
C TYR A 305 -14.07 10.34 3.22
N ARG A 306 -14.10 11.53 3.82
CA ARG A 306 -14.57 11.80 5.17
C ARG A 306 -15.83 12.68 5.18
N PRO A 307 -16.55 12.77 6.32
CA PRO A 307 -17.72 13.67 6.44
C PRO A 307 -17.43 15.11 6.05
N ASP A 308 -16.22 15.60 6.33
CA ASP A 308 -15.82 16.97 5.99
C ASP A 308 -15.89 17.27 4.47
N HIS A 309 -15.80 16.23 3.62
CA HIS A 309 -15.91 16.37 2.17
C HIS A 309 -17.36 16.64 1.68
N CYS A 310 -18.38 16.50 2.52
CA CYS A 310 -19.77 16.77 2.14
C CYS A 310 -20.53 17.66 3.11
N ILE A 311 -20.07 17.83 4.35
CA ILE A 311 -20.77 18.68 5.36
C ILE A 311 -20.58 20.16 5.05
N TYR A 312 -19.39 20.55 4.62
CA TYR A 312 -19.04 21.96 4.35
C TYR A 312 -19.13 22.33 2.87
N GLY A 313 -19.95 21.62 2.10
CA GLY A 313 -19.97 21.68 0.65
C GLY A 313 -19.10 20.58 0.06
N SER A 314 -19.26 20.29 -1.22
CA SER A 314 -18.43 19.28 -1.86
C SER A 314 -17.03 19.84 -2.11
N ASN A 315 -16.06 19.26 -1.47
CA ASN A 315 -14.64 19.64 -1.56
C ASN A 315 -13.74 18.45 -1.92
N CYS A 316 -14.27 17.43 -2.59
CA CYS A 316 -13.54 16.32 -3.16
C CYS A 316 -14.04 16.07 -4.60
N LYS A 317 -13.49 16.82 -5.53
CA LYS A 317 -13.90 16.82 -6.93
C LYS A 317 -13.77 15.45 -7.58
N GLU A 318 -12.71 14.73 -7.29
CA GLU A 318 -12.46 13.39 -7.82
C GLU A 318 -13.56 12.40 -7.36
N ALA A 319 -14.07 12.55 -6.13
CA ALA A 319 -15.18 11.71 -5.67
C ALA A 319 -16.50 12.06 -6.38
N GLU A 320 -16.74 13.33 -6.73
CA GLU A 320 -17.90 13.70 -7.56
C GLU A 320 -17.83 13.07 -8.94
N GLU A 321 -16.63 13.07 -9.55
CA GLU A 321 -16.41 12.56 -10.89
C GLU A 321 -16.45 11.02 -10.93
N GLU A 322 -15.75 10.34 -10.01
CA GLU A 322 -15.55 8.89 -10.05
C GLU A 322 -16.29 8.10 -8.97
N GLY A 323 -16.75 8.77 -7.91
CA GLY A 323 -17.32 8.17 -6.70
C GLY A 323 -16.27 7.94 -5.63
N ILE A 324 -16.71 7.54 -4.44
CA ILE A 324 -15.88 7.25 -3.28
C ILE A 324 -15.23 5.88 -3.44
N PHE A 325 -13.92 5.81 -3.22
CA PHE A 325 -13.15 4.56 -3.28
C PHE A 325 -12.96 3.93 -1.91
N ILE A 326 -12.65 4.77 -0.93
CA ILE A 326 -12.56 4.39 0.49
C ILE A 326 -13.32 5.44 1.30
N LEU A 327 -14.28 4.97 2.08
CA LEU A 327 -15.08 5.77 3.00
C LEU A 327 -14.45 5.69 4.39
N HIS A 328 -14.26 6.82 5.06
CA HIS A 328 -13.68 6.92 6.39
C HIS A 328 -14.69 7.54 7.36
N GLY A 329 -15.09 6.75 8.35
CA GLY A 329 -16.12 7.10 9.34
C GLY A 329 -15.60 7.89 10.54
N ASN A 330 -14.59 8.73 10.34
CA ASN A 330 -13.99 9.50 11.43
C ASN A 330 -15.05 10.25 12.26
N ARG A 331 -14.74 10.55 13.52
CA ARG A 331 -15.66 11.16 14.49
C ARG A 331 -16.90 10.31 14.85
N GLY A 332 -16.84 8.99 14.60
CA GLY A 332 -17.90 8.05 14.99
C GLY A 332 -19.18 8.12 14.17
N VAL A 333 -19.13 8.67 12.95
CA VAL A 333 -20.33 8.90 12.11
C VAL A 333 -21.03 7.63 11.67
N TYR A 334 -20.46 6.47 11.81
CA TYR A 334 -21.13 5.19 11.58
C TYR A 334 -22.11 4.82 12.67
N HIS A 335 -21.94 5.41 13.87
CA HIS A 335 -22.74 5.13 15.08
C HIS A 335 -23.58 6.33 15.53
N ASP A 336 -23.51 7.44 14.80
CA ASP A 336 -24.18 8.70 15.10
C ASP A 336 -25.31 8.99 14.07
N ASP A 337 -26.44 9.50 14.53
CA ASP A 337 -27.55 9.88 13.66
C ASP A 337 -27.31 11.21 12.90
N LYS A 338 -26.21 11.92 13.21
CA LYS A 338 -25.87 13.18 12.53
C LYS A 338 -25.49 12.99 11.07
N GLN A 339 -24.96 11.81 10.70
CA GLN A 339 -24.54 11.50 9.33
C GLN A 339 -25.17 10.18 8.84
N PRO A 340 -26.48 10.13 8.65
CA PRO A 340 -27.19 8.92 8.28
C PRO A 340 -26.72 8.31 6.94
N THR A 341 -26.16 9.13 6.05
CA THR A 341 -25.58 8.66 4.79
C THR A 341 -24.37 7.73 5.00
N PHE A 342 -23.47 8.08 5.92
CA PHE A 342 -22.32 7.25 6.29
C PHE A 342 -22.76 5.97 7.00
N ARG A 343 -23.68 6.10 7.96
CA ARG A 343 -24.28 4.98 8.68
C ARG A 343 -24.95 3.98 7.74
N ALA A 344 -25.70 4.45 6.74
CA ALA A 344 -26.36 3.57 5.78
C ALA A 344 -25.38 2.67 5.03
N VAL A 345 -24.20 3.20 4.63
CA VAL A 345 -23.15 2.40 3.98
C VAL A 345 -22.56 1.37 4.96
N TYR A 346 -22.29 1.80 6.19
CA TYR A 346 -21.75 0.92 7.24
C TYR A 346 -22.70 -0.25 7.52
N GLU A 347 -23.97 0.03 7.79
CA GLU A 347 -24.98 -1.00 8.09
C GLU A 347 -25.20 -1.95 6.90
N ALA A 348 -25.19 -1.44 5.67
CA ALA A 348 -25.33 -2.29 4.49
C ALA A 348 -24.19 -3.31 4.36
N ILE A 349 -22.93 -2.90 4.61
CA ILE A 349 -21.77 -3.80 4.55
C ILE A 349 -21.79 -4.76 5.75
N LYS A 350 -22.10 -4.27 6.95
CA LYS A 350 -22.18 -5.06 8.17
C LYS A 350 -23.21 -6.19 8.03
N ASN A 351 -24.38 -5.90 7.48
CA ASN A 351 -25.49 -6.83 7.36
C ASN A 351 -25.45 -7.71 6.10
N TYR A 352 -24.53 -7.46 5.18
CA TYR A 352 -24.40 -8.27 3.96
C TYR A 352 -23.97 -9.69 4.30
N THR A 353 -24.69 -10.69 3.81
CA THR A 353 -24.31 -12.12 3.95
C THR A 353 -23.40 -12.53 2.80
N PHE A 354 -22.23 -13.05 3.15
CA PHE A 354 -21.27 -13.50 2.15
C PHE A 354 -21.86 -14.64 1.30
N GLY A 355 -21.73 -14.50 -0.01
CA GLY A 355 -22.28 -15.48 -0.97
C GLY A 355 -23.56 -15.03 -1.63
N ASP A 356 -24.28 -14.10 -1.02
CA ASP A 356 -25.49 -13.50 -1.59
C ASP A 356 -25.18 -12.66 -2.85
N ASP A 357 -26.21 -12.43 -3.66
CA ASP A 357 -26.11 -11.54 -4.81
C ASP A 357 -25.90 -10.09 -4.37
N LEU A 358 -24.73 -9.52 -4.73
CA LEU A 358 -24.34 -8.17 -4.33
C LEU A 358 -25.31 -7.07 -4.82
N VAL A 359 -26.00 -7.29 -5.94
CA VAL A 359 -26.95 -6.31 -6.46
C VAL A 359 -28.22 -6.31 -5.61
N HIS A 360 -28.76 -7.48 -5.28
CA HIS A 360 -30.01 -7.61 -4.57
C HIS A 360 -29.84 -7.45 -3.05
N SER A 361 -28.76 -7.98 -2.48
CA SER A 361 -28.59 -8.02 -1.01
C SER A 361 -27.75 -6.87 -0.46
N LEU A 362 -26.98 -6.15 -1.30
CA LEU A 362 -26.18 -4.99 -0.87
C LEU A 362 -26.58 -3.70 -1.59
N LEU A 363 -26.50 -3.68 -2.94
CA LEU A 363 -26.58 -2.44 -3.71
C LEU A 363 -27.97 -1.80 -3.67
N ARG A 364 -29.03 -2.58 -3.97
CA ARG A 364 -30.40 -2.08 -4.03
C ARG A 364 -30.91 -1.61 -2.65
N PRO A 365 -30.77 -2.39 -1.56
CA PRO A 365 -31.15 -1.92 -0.22
C PRO A 365 -30.41 -0.64 0.17
N LEU A 366 -29.09 -0.58 -0.05
CA LEU A 366 -28.29 0.60 0.24
C LEU A 366 -28.78 1.83 -0.54
N GLU A 367 -29.09 1.69 -1.84
CA GLU A 367 -29.55 2.82 -2.64
C GLU A 367 -30.87 3.40 -2.10
N LEU A 368 -31.79 2.55 -1.63
CA LEU A 368 -33.03 2.97 -1.00
C LEU A 368 -32.80 3.70 0.34
N GLU A 369 -31.88 3.17 1.18
CA GLU A 369 -31.54 3.82 2.45
C GLU A 369 -30.84 5.17 2.22
N LEU A 370 -29.93 5.26 1.26
CA LEU A 370 -29.28 6.52 0.91
C LEU A 370 -30.25 7.60 0.43
N GLN A 371 -31.30 7.24 -0.32
CA GLN A 371 -32.33 8.18 -0.76
C GLN A 371 -33.09 8.81 0.43
N LYS A 372 -33.31 8.07 1.51
CA LYS A 372 -33.94 8.60 2.73
C LYS A 372 -33.10 9.68 3.41
N THR A 373 -31.80 9.73 3.15
CA THR A 373 -30.89 10.69 3.77
C THR A 373 -30.79 12.05 3.06
N MET A 374 -31.53 12.26 1.96
CA MET A 374 -31.44 13.46 1.11
C MET A 374 -31.72 14.78 1.85
N HIS A 375 -32.32 14.73 3.04
CA HIS A 375 -32.52 15.90 3.90
C HIS A 375 -31.23 16.43 4.55
N THR A 376 -30.13 15.63 4.54
CA THR A 376 -28.82 16.00 5.09
C THR A 376 -27.88 16.52 4.00
N TYR A 377 -26.80 17.21 4.40
CA TYR A 377 -25.80 17.70 3.46
C TYR A 377 -25.15 16.56 2.66
N CYS A 378 -24.66 15.53 3.33
CA CYS A 378 -24.05 14.39 2.66
C CYS A 378 -25.09 13.55 1.87
N GLY A 379 -26.34 13.50 2.34
CA GLY A 379 -27.42 12.81 1.63
C GLY A 379 -27.80 13.47 0.31
N ARG A 380 -27.63 14.79 0.16
CA ARG A 380 -27.88 15.49 -1.12
C ARG A 380 -26.95 14.99 -2.22
N VAL A 381 -25.76 14.54 -1.86
CA VAL A 381 -24.77 13.97 -2.78
C VAL A 381 -24.69 12.44 -2.71
N TYR A 382 -25.75 11.75 -2.24
CA TYR A 382 -25.73 10.30 -2.03
C TYR A 382 -25.27 9.48 -3.24
N LYS A 383 -25.44 9.99 -4.45
CA LYS A 383 -24.99 9.33 -5.68
C LYS A 383 -23.48 9.10 -5.71
N VAL A 384 -22.69 9.95 -5.04
CA VAL A 384 -21.25 9.82 -4.92
C VAL A 384 -20.89 8.55 -4.13
N PHE A 385 -21.66 8.23 -3.09
CA PHE A 385 -21.46 7.06 -2.24
C PHE A 385 -21.70 5.73 -2.96
N ILE A 386 -22.59 5.72 -3.95
CA ILE A 386 -22.98 4.50 -4.64
C ILE A 386 -22.34 4.33 -6.02
N LYS A 387 -21.78 5.40 -6.59
CA LYS A 387 -21.25 5.41 -7.95
C LYS A 387 -20.15 4.38 -8.17
N GLN A 388 -19.13 4.38 -7.29
CA GLN A 388 -18.02 3.43 -7.38
C GLN A 388 -18.45 2.01 -6.99
N LEU A 389 -19.30 1.88 -5.98
CA LEU A 389 -19.85 0.60 -5.56
C LEU A 389 -20.56 -0.12 -6.71
N LYS A 390 -21.42 0.59 -7.47
CA LYS A 390 -22.07 0.06 -8.68
C LYS A 390 -21.08 -0.45 -9.72
N LYS A 391 -19.97 0.26 -9.89
CA LYS A 391 -18.90 -0.14 -10.83
C LYS A 391 -18.17 -1.39 -10.31
N SER A 392 -17.77 -1.39 -9.05
CA SER A 392 -17.05 -2.53 -8.44
C SER A 392 -17.85 -3.82 -8.49
N ILE A 393 -19.16 -3.77 -8.21
CA ILE A 393 -20.04 -4.93 -8.26
C ILE A 393 -20.18 -5.47 -9.71
N ARG A 394 -20.33 -4.58 -10.71
CA ARG A 394 -20.36 -4.99 -12.11
C ARG A 394 -19.05 -5.66 -12.55
N ASP A 395 -17.90 -5.07 -12.19
CA ASP A 395 -16.61 -5.60 -12.55
C ASP A 395 -16.36 -6.98 -11.92
N LEU A 396 -16.79 -7.19 -10.68
CA LEU A 396 -16.74 -8.49 -10.01
C LEU A 396 -17.62 -9.54 -10.69
N SER A 397 -18.85 -9.18 -11.12
CA SER A 397 -19.75 -10.09 -11.81
C SER A 397 -19.18 -10.56 -13.17
N VAL A 398 -18.59 -9.63 -13.94
CA VAL A 398 -17.94 -9.94 -15.22
C VAL A 398 -16.71 -10.85 -15.03
N ARG A 399 -15.93 -10.67 -13.97
CA ARG A 399 -14.77 -11.51 -13.69
C ARG A 399 -15.16 -12.92 -13.24
N ARG A 400 -16.20 -13.06 -12.42
CA ARG A 400 -16.75 -14.36 -11.99
C ARG A 400 -17.30 -15.16 -13.19
N SER A 401 -17.88 -14.48 -14.19
CA SER A 401 -18.38 -15.14 -15.41
C SER A 401 -17.27 -15.61 -16.37
N LYS A 402 -16.10 -14.96 -16.37
CA LYS A 402 -14.94 -15.33 -17.19
C LYS A 402 -14.03 -16.39 -16.57
N GLY A 403 -14.15 -16.63 -15.27
CA GLY A 403 -13.38 -17.63 -14.54
C GLY A 403 -14.07 -18.98 -14.37
N ARG A 404 -15.31 -19.12 -14.91
CA ARG A 404 -16.01 -20.37 -15.10
C ARG A 404 -15.89 -20.81 -16.55
#